data_6ad6e9e46d256cfb1ee5bb63a84403ee
#
_entry.id   6ad6e9e46d256cfb1ee5bb63a84403ee
#
_cell.length_a   1.000
_cell.length_b   1.000
_cell.length_c   1.000
_cell.angle_alpha   90.00
_cell.angle_beta   90.00
_cell.angle_gamma   90.00
#
_symmetry.space_group_name_H-M   'P 1'
#
loop_
_entity.id
_entity.type
_entity.pdbx_description
1 polymer ?
#
loop_
_entity_poly.entity_id
_entity_poly.type
_entity_poly.pdbx_seq_one_letter_code
_entity_poly.pdbx_strand_id
1 'polypeptide(L)'
;GGFAFTTLRSSIVYMLHSENRKKFRDITVVYGARSPGLLLYRDELAEWEKRDDINVHITVDGTDDPEWPYNIGFVPTITEQKITTSQDTYALVCGPPIMIKFTQPVLEKVGFTPEQIIMSLEMRMKCGIGICGRCNIGDQYVCKDGPVFTLAQLTEMPQEY
;
A
#
# COMPACT_ATOMS: atom_id res chain seq x y z
N GLY A 1 1.35 4.38 1.55
CA GLY A 1 1.52 5.84 1.59
C GLY A 1 2.71 6.27 2.46
N GLY A 2 3.23 7.45 2.17
CA GLY A 2 4.36 8.01 2.92
C GLY A 2 5.58 7.09 2.92
N PHE A 3 6.29 7.04 4.05
CA PHE A 3 7.51 6.23 4.20
C PHE A 3 7.26 4.71 4.05
N ALA A 4 6.05 4.25 4.36
CA ALA A 4 5.67 2.84 4.24
C ALA A 4 5.68 2.32 2.77
N PHE A 5 5.81 3.21 1.78
CA PHE A 5 6.02 2.82 0.39
C PHE A 5 7.28 1.97 0.21
N THR A 6 8.31 2.18 1.04
CA THR A 6 9.54 1.38 1.05
C THR A 6 9.27 -0.12 1.15
N THR A 7 8.27 -0.52 1.93
CA THR A 7 7.87 -1.92 2.09
C THR A 7 7.33 -2.51 0.77
N LEU A 8 6.43 -1.80 0.09
CA LEU A 8 5.84 -2.26 -1.16
C LEU A 8 6.80 -2.18 -2.34
N ARG A 9 7.77 -1.27 -2.29
CA ARG A 9 8.78 -1.10 -3.36
C ARG A 9 9.47 -2.41 -3.71
N SER A 10 9.88 -3.21 -2.71
CA SER A 10 10.55 -4.49 -2.95
C SER A 10 9.69 -5.45 -3.78
N SER A 11 8.39 -5.51 -3.50
CA SER A 11 7.43 -6.31 -4.26
C SER A 11 7.26 -5.78 -5.69
N ILE A 12 7.18 -4.46 -5.86
CA ILE A 12 7.06 -3.84 -7.20
C ILE A 12 8.31 -4.14 -8.03
N VAL A 13 9.51 -3.94 -7.47
CA VAL A 13 10.78 -4.26 -8.15
C VAL A 13 10.84 -5.73 -8.55
N TYR A 14 10.42 -6.65 -7.67
CA TYR A 14 10.35 -8.08 -7.97
C TYR A 14 9.38 -8.37 -9.13
N MET A 15 8.19 -7.77 -9.11
CA MET A 15 7.20 -7.96 -10.16
C MET A 15 7.64 -7.39 -11.52
N LEU A 16 8.39 -6.27 -11.51
CA LEU A 16 8.88 -5.61 -12.72
C LEU A 16 10.15 -6.23 -13.28
N HIS A 17 10.81 -7.13 -12.55
CA HIS A 17 12.00 -7.81 -13.05
C HIS A 17 11.67 -8.65 -14.28
N SER A 18 12.53 -8.64 -15.30
CA SER A 18 12.29 -9.28 -16.61
C SER A 18 11.88 -10.76 -16.52
N GLU A 19 12.46 -11.50 -15.58
CA GLU A 19 12.14 -12.92 -15.35
C GLU A 19 10.78 -13.14 -14.70
N ASN A 20 10.27 -12.15 -14.00
CA ASN A 20 9.03 -12.25 -13.23
C ASN A 20 7.85 -11.56 -13.91
N ARG A 21 8.12 -10.51 -14.69
CA ARG A 21 7.07 -9.62 -15.22
C ARG A 21 5.91 -10.35 -15.90
N LYS A 22 6.21 -11.39 -16.68
CA LYS A 22 5.21 -12.22 -17.37
C LYS A 22 4.28 -13.02 -16.45
N LYS A 23 4.61 -13.15 -15.17
CA LYS A 23 3.78 -13.84 -14.16
C LYS A 23 2.66 -12.97 -13.64
N PHE A 24 2.73 -11.66 -13.88
CA PHE A 24 1.79 -10.68 -13.38
C PHE A 24 1.10 -10.01 -14.57
N ARG A 25 -0.19 -9.78 -14.45
CA ARG A 25 -0.98 -8.98 -15.40
C ARG A 25 -0.71 -7.50 -15.17
N ASP A 26 -1.75 -6.71 -15.06
CA ASP A 26 -1.67 -5.28 -14.82
C ASP A 26 -1.13 -4.99 -13.41
N ILE A 27 -0.20 -4.08 -13.34
CA ILE A 27 0.33 -3.57 -12.07
C ILE A 27 -0.07 -2.10 -11.99
N THR A 28 -0.79 -1.74 -10.93
CA THR A 28 -1.16 -0.35 -10.67
C THR A 28 -0.65 0.05 -9.29
N VAL A 29 0.04 1.17 -9.24
CA VAL A 29 0.58 1.76 -8.01
C VAL A 29 -0.13 3.09 -7.74
N VAL A 30 -0.71 3.23 -6.56
CA VAL A 30 -1.18 4.51 -6.03
C VAL A 30 -0.30 4.89 -4.86
N TYR A 31 0.52 5.90 -5.02
CA TYR A 31 1.47 6.35 -4.01
C TYR A 31 1.22 7.80 -3.61
N GLY A 32 1.06 8.03 -2.32
CA GLY A 32 0.80 9.36 -1.77
C GLY A 32 1.77 9.76 -0.67
N ALA A 33 2.05 11.07 -0.60
CA ALA A 33 2.78 11.73 0.48
C ALA A 33 2.07 13.02 0.88
N ARG A 34 2.42 13.60 2.02
CA ARG A 34 1.82 14.87 2.48
C ARG A 34 2.16 16.05 1.57
N SER A 35 3.37 16.06 1.02
CA SER A 35 3.86 17.12 0.14
C SER A 35 4.88 16.56 -0.86
N PRO A 36 5.17 17.29 -1.94
CA PRO A 36 6.16 16.88 -2.95
C PRO A 36 7.53 16.52 -2.36
N GLY A 37 8.00 17.27 -1.37
CA GLY A 37 9.30 17.06 -0.70
C GLY A 37 9.41 15.74 0.06
N LEU A 38 8.29 15.10 0.39
CA LEU A 38 8.24 13.84 1.15
C LEU A 38 8.06 12.60 0.27
N LEU A 39 8.00 12.77 -1.05
CA LEU A 39 7.99 11.63 -1.98
C LEU A 39 9.37 10.97 -2.01
N LEU A 40 9.37 9.66 -1.83
CA LEU A 40 10.56 8.81 -1.91
C LEU A 40 10.73 8.25 -3.32
N TYR A 41 11.95 7.86 -3.67
CA TYR A 41 12.26 7.14 -4.91
C TYR A 41 11.77 7.83 -6.19
N ARG A 42 11.90 9.16 -6.27
CA ARG A 42 11.38 9.97 -7.39
C ARG A 42 11.92 9.54 -8.74
N ASP A 43 13.22 9.27 -8.82
CA ASP A 43 13.87 8.86 -10.07
C ASP A 43 13.32 7.49 -10.53
N GLU A 44 13.14 6.57 -9.60
CA GLU A 44 12.58 5.25 -9.88
C GLU A 44 11.09 5.32 -10.28
N LEU A 45 10.32 6.17 -9.61
CA LEU A 45 8.91 6.43 -10.00
C LEU A 45 8.85 7.00 -11.41
N ALA A 46 9.71 7.96 -11.76
CA ALA A 46 9.79 8.53 -13.11
C ALA A 46 10.22 7.49 -14.17
N GLU A 47 11.07 6.52 -13.80
CA GLU A 47 11.38 5.40 -14.69
C GLU A 47 10.20 4.45 -14.86
N TRP A 48 9.44 4.19 -13.79
CA TRP A 48 8.25 3.33 -13.89
C TRP A 48 7.14 3.98 -14.72
N GLU A 49 6.97 5.30 -14.65
CA GLU A 49 5.99 6.04 -15.48
C GLU A 49 6.26 5.94 -16.98
N LYS A 50 7.51 5.69 -17.39
CA LYS A 50 7.89 5.50 -18.80
C LYS A 50 7.59 4.11 -19.32
N ARG A 51 7.23 3.17 -18.45
CA ARG A 51 6.97 1.77 -18.82
C ARG A 51 5.50 1.58 -19.22
N ASP A 52 5.28 0.73 -20.21
CA ASP A 52 3.94 0.38 -20.69
C ASP A 52 3.28 -0.75 -19.85
N ASP A 53 4.02 -1.33 -18.92
CA ASP A 53 3.61 -2.52 -18.19
C ASP A 53 3.29 -2.28 -16.70
N ILE A 54 3.24 -1.01 -16.28
CA ILE A 54 2.83 -0.56 -14.95
C ILE A 54 2.13 0.80 -15.04
N ASN A 55 1.07 0.97 -14.26
CA ASN A 55 0.39 2.25 -14.10
C ASN A 55 0.80 2.89 -12.76
N VAL A 56 1.34 4.10 -12.80
CA VAL A 56 1.78 4.82 -11.60
C VAL A 56 0.91 6.07 -11.39
N HIS A 57 0.30 6.18 -10.22
CA HIS A 57 -0.50 7.33 -9.83
C HIS A 57 0.10 7.94 -8.56
N ILE A 58 0.78 9.07 -8.73
CA ILE A 58 1.38 9.83 -7.62
C ILE A 58 0.36 10.87 -7.14
N THR A 59 0.29 11.06 -5.82
CA THR A 59 -0.55 12.11 -5.22
C THR A 59 0.14 12.76 -4.02
N VAL A 60 -0.23 13.99 -3.73
CA VAL A 60 0.13 14.67 -2.48
C VAL A 60 -1.12 15.25 -1.82
N ASP A 61 -1.11 15.36 -0.49
CA ASP A 61 -2.24 15.93 0.24
C ASP A 61 -2.46 17.41 -0.15
N GLY A 62 -1.36 18.13 -0.46
CA GLY A 62 -1.38 19.50 -0.93
C GLY A 62 0.00 19.96 -1.41
N THR A 63 0.00 21.00 -2.22
CA THR A 63 1.21 21.68 -2.73
C THR A 63 0.91 23.12 -3.07
N ASP A 64 1.90 24.00 -2.89
CA ASP A 64 1.88 25.39 -3.36
C ASP A 64 2.48 25.55 -4.77
N ASP A 65 2.95 24.45 -5.36
CA ASP A 65 3.51 24.43 -6.71
C ASP A 65 2.38 24.43 -7.76
N PRO A 66 2.19 25.51 -8.51
CA PRO A 66 1.15 25.59 -9.54
C PRO A 66 1.44 24.68 -10.76
N GLU A 67 2.67 24.25 -10.93
CA GLU A 67 3.10 23.36 -12.02
C GLU A 67 3.16 21.88 -11.58
N TRP A 68 2.59 21.55 -10.41
CA TRP A 68 2.58 20.16 -9.93
C TRP A 68 1.89 19.21 -10.93
N PRO A 69 2.62 18.23 -11.52
CA PRO A 69 2.10 17.46 -12.64
C PRO A 69 1.23 16.26 -12.23
N TYR A 70 1.16 15.96 -10.93
CA TYR A 70 0.47 14.77 -10.44
C TYR A 70 -0.84 15.11 -9.72
N ASN A 71 -1.49 14.10 -9.14
CA ASN A 71 -2.74 14.31 -8.43
C ASN A 71 -2.53 15.11 -7.13
N ILE A 72 -3.57 15.83 -6.72
CA ILE A 72 -3.69 16.44 -5.40
C ILE A 72 -4.89 15.79 -4.71
N GLY A 73 -4.68 15.26 -3.51
CA GLY A 73 -5.70 14.61 -2.72
C GLY A 73 -5.17 13.37 -2.00
N PHE A 74 -6.00 12.82 -1.14
CA PHE A 74 -5.65 11.65 -0.34
C PHE A 74 -5.62 10.36 -1.15
N VAL A 75 -4.74 9.43 -0.75
CA VAL A 75 -4.62 8.12 -1.39
C VAL A 75 -5.96 7.39 -1.57
N PRO A 76 -6.88 7.34 -0.57
CA PRO A 76 -8.17 6.70 -0.76
C PRO A 76 -8.98 7.30 -1.92
N THR A 77 -9.00 8.62 -2.05
CA THR A 77 -9.72 9.32 -3.13
C THR A 77 -9.15 8.97 -4.50
N ILE A 78 -7.82 8.97 -4.62
CA ILE A 78 -7.17 8.59 -5.90
C ILE A 78 -7.37 7.10 -6.19
N THR A 79 -7.36 6.26 -5.17
CA THR A 79 -7.67 4.83 -5.31
C THR A 79 -9.08 4.62 -5.87
N GLU A 80 -10.08 5.30 -5.34
CA GLU A 80 -11.48 5.23 -5.84
C GLU A 80 -11.59 5.65 -7.32
N GLN A 81 -10.82 6.64 -7.74
CA GLN A 81 -10.84 7.13 -9.11
C GLN A 81 -10.11 6.23 -10.10
N LYS A 82 -9.06 5.54 -9.67
CA LYS A 82 -8.12 4.83 -10.54
C LYS A 82 -8.29 3.31 -10.53
N ILE A 83 -8.82 2.75 -9.47
CA ILE A 83 -9.04 1.31 -9.34
C ILE A 83 -10.51 1.02 -9.63
N THR A 84 -10.77 0.36 -10.74
CA THR A 84 -12.14 0.15 -11.26
C THR A 84 -12.57 -1.31 -11.28
N THR A 85 -11.68 -2.24 -10.97
CA THR A 85 -11.98 -3.68 -10.95
C THR A 85 -11.20 -4.39 -9.86
N SER A 86 -11.82 -5.42 -9.30
CA SER A 86 -11.21 -6.35 -8.33
C SER A 86 -11.02 -7.75 -8.93
N GLN A 87 -11.47 -7.96 -10.17
CA GLN A 87 -11.43 -9.28 -10.79
C GLN A 87 -9.99 -9.76 -10.99
N ASP A 88 -9.66 -10.95 -10.44
CA ASP A 88 -8.33 -11.56 -10.50
C ASP A 88 -7.21 -10.62 -10.00
N THR A 89 -7.55 -9.74 -9.04
CA THR A 89 -6.66 -8.68 -8.56
C THR A 89 -6.49 -8.77 -7.06
N TYR A 90 -5.29 -8.47 -6.58
CA TYR A 90 -4.98 -8.31 -5.16
C TYR A 90 -4.59 -6.86 -4.88
N ALA A 91 -5.08 -6.31 -3.77
CA ALA A 91 -4.72 -4.98 -3.29
C ALA A 91 -3.70 -5.11 -2.14
N LEU A 92 -2.48 -4.64 -2.36
CA LEU A 92 -1.45 -4.56 -1.33
C LEU A 92 -1.45 -3.16 -0.72
N VAL A 93 -1.76 -3.05 0.56
CA VAL A 93 -1.92 -1.77 1.26
C VAL A 93 -0.88 -1.63 2.36
N CYS A 94 -0.14 -0.52 2.35
CA CYS A 94 0.81 -0.17 3.39
C CYS A 94 0.85 1.36 3.56
N GLY A 95 0.75 1.81 4.80
CA GLY A 95 0.75 3.24 5.11
C GLY A 95 0.27 3.54 6.52
N PRO A 96 0.11 4.83 6.85
CA PRO A 96 -0.41 5.25 8.15
C PRO A 96 -1.80 4.63 8.43
N PRO A 97 -2.12 4.30 9.70
CA PRO A 97 -3.40 3.69 10.06
C PRO A 97 -4.62 4.45 9.53
N ILE A 98 -4.58 5.76 9.54
CA ILE A 98 -5.65 6.62 9.01
C ILE A 98 -5.87 6.41 7.51
N MET A 99 -4.80 6.26 6.73
CA MET A 99 -4.89 5.97 5.29
C MET A 99 -5.50 4.59 5.07
N ILE A 100 -5.05 3.57 5.80
CA ILE A 100 -5.58 2.20 5.71
C ILE A 100 -7.07 2.22 6.01
N LYS A 101 -7.49 2.86 7.11
CA LYS A 101 -8.89 2.97 7.54
C LYS A 101 -9.82 3.54 6.45
N PHE A 102 -9.35 4.53 5.69
CA PHE A 102 -10.15 5.13 4.62
C PHE A 102 -9.99 4.43 3.26
N THR A 103 -8.90 3.70 3.03
CA THR A 103 -8.68 2.95 1.78
C THR A 103 -9.49 1.65 1.77
N GLN A 104 -9.62 0.99 2.90
CA GLN A 104 -10.34 -0.27 3.01
C GLN A 104 -11.78 -0.19 2.45
N PRO A 105 -12.68 0.71 2.90
CA PRO A 105 -14.04 0.77 2.37
C PRO A 105 -14.09 1.15 0.89
N VAL A 106 -13.09 1.86 0.38
CA VAL A 106 -12.99 2.13 -1.07
C VAL A 106 -12.73 0.85 -1.84
N LEU A 107 -11.79 0.01 -1.40
CA LEU A 107 -11.51 -1.28 -2.03
C LEU A 107 -12.71 -2.22 -1.96
N GLU A 108 -13.39 -2.29 -0.82
CA GLU A 108 -14.60 -3.09 -0.66
C GLU A 108 -15.73 -2.62 -1.62
N LYS A 109 -15.90 -1.30 -1.80
CA LYS A 109 -16.85 -0.71 -2.75
C LYS A 109 -16.52 -1.06 -4.22
N VAL A 110 -15.25 -1.18 -4.56
CA VAL A 110 -14.80 -1.64 -5.90
C VAL A 110 -15.07 -3.14 -6.08
N GLY A 111 -15.29 -3.88 -5.00
CA GLY A 111 -15.64 -5.31 -5.00
C GLY A 111 -14.49 -6.24 -4.61
N PHE A 112 -13.44 -5.72 -3.99
CA PHE A 112 -12.41 -6.59 -3.40
C PHE A 112 -12.97 -7.36 -2.21
N THR A 113 -12.74 -8.66 -2.18
CA THR A 113 -13.05 -9.47 -0.99
C THR A 113 -11.98 -9.27 0.09
N PRO A 114 -12.27 -9.56 1.36
CA PRO A 114 -11.29 -9.45 2.44
C PRO A 114 -10.03 -10.28 2.22
N GLU A 115 -10.10 -11.39 1.50
CA GLU A 115 -8.96 -12.23 1.14
C GLU A 115 -8.06 -11.61 0.07
N GLN A 116 -8.62 -10.72 -0.76
CA GLN A 116 -7.87 -10.02 -1.81
C GLN A 116 -7.18 -8.75 -1.30
N ILE A 117 -7.51 -8.27 -0.11
CA ILE A 117 -6.91 -7.08 0.50
C ILE A 117 -5.81 -7.53 1.45
N ILE A 118 -4.57 -7.28 1.08
CA ILE A 118 -3.38 -7.66 1.84
C ILE A 118 -2.77 -6.40 2.45
N MET A 119 -2.64 -6.39 3.76
CA MET A 119 -2.13 -5.25 4.53
C MET A 119 -0.79 -5.58 5.14
N SER A 120 0.16 -4.67 5.02
CA SER A 120 1.41 -4.71 5.77
C SER A 120 1.30 -3.75 6.94
N LEU A 121 1.30 -4.30 8.15
CA LEU A 121 1.12 -3.54 9.38
C LEU A 121 2.45 -3.05 9.92
N GLU A 122 2.43 -1.87 10.52
CA GLU A 122 3.54 -1.29 11.28
C GLU A 122 3.15 -1.21 12.74
N MET A 123 3.96 -1.84 13.60
CA MET A 123 3.80 -1.79 15.05
C MET A 123 5.12 -1.40 15.70
N ARG A 124 5.05 -0.83 16.91
CA ARG A 124 6.24 -0.48 17.71
C ARG A 124 6.91 -1.73 18.25
N MET A 125 7.55 -2.50 17.38
CA MET A 125 8.30 -3.71 17.74
C MET A 125 9.51 -3.36 18.62
N LYS A 126 9.85 -4.26 19.55
CA LYS A 126 11.03 -4.12 20.41
C LYS A 126 11.96 -5.33 20.30
N CYS A 127 11.47 -6.56 20.52
CA CYS A 127 12.31 -7.75 20.47
C CYS A 127 12.41 -8.39 19.08
N GLY A 128 11.39 -8.26 18.23
CA GLY A 128 11.36 -8.88 16.90
C GLY A 128 11.16 -10.41 16.87
N ILE A 129 10.95 -11.05 18.01
CA ILE A 129 10.92 -12.52 18.17
C ILE A 129 9.71 -13.04 18.98
N GLY A 130 8.67 -12.22 19.16
CA GLY A 130 7.42 -12.62 19.82
C GLY A 130 7.49 -12.79 21.34
N ILE A 131 8.48 -12.18 22.04
CA ILE A 131 8.64 -12.37 23.49
C ILE A 131 8.12 -11.18 24.30
N CYS A 132 8.31 -9.94 23.84
CA CYS A 132 8.05 -8.76 24.68
C CYS A 132 6.59 -8.31 24.72
N GLY A 133 5.70 -8.84 23.87
CA GLY A 133 4.28 -8.50 23.83
C GLY A 133 3.94 -7.10 23.33
N ARG A 134 4.89 -6.34 22.73
CA ARG A 134 4.62 -4.95 22.32
C ARG A 134 3.95 -4.81 20.95
N CYS A 135 3.99 -5.82 20.13
CA CYS A 135 3.43 -5.81 18.79
C CYS A 135 2.32 -6.86 18.62
N ASN A 136 1.69 -7.25 19.72
CA ASN A 136 0.57 -8.19 19.62
C ASN A 136 -0.71 -7.49 19.15
N ILE A 137 -1.48 -8.24 18.38
CA ILE A 137 -2.89 -7.95 18.04
C ILE A 137 -3.65 -9.20 18.48
N GLY A 138 -4.38 -9.12 19.59
CA GLY A 138 -4.95 -10.31 20.21
C GLY A 138 -3.84 -11.31 20.60
N ASP A 139 -3.91 -12.51 20.07
CA ASP A 139 -2.96 -13.60 20.29
C ASP A 139 -1.83 -13.67 19.23
N GLN A 140 -1.84 -12.81 18.22
CA GLN A 140 -0.83 -12.77 17.16
C GLN A 140 0.25 -11.71 17.46
N TYR A 141 1.49 -12.01 17.10
CA TYR A 141 2.63 -11.08 17.21
C TYR A 141 3.02 -10.60 15.81
N VAL A 142 2.82 -9.32 15.49
CA VAL A 142 3.15 -8.76 14.17
C VAL A 142 4.60 -9.04 13.75
N CYS A 143 5.54 -9.08 14.71
CA CYS A 143 6.95 -9.37 14.42
C CYS A 143 7.25 -10.85 14.08
N LYS A 144 6.36 -11.77 14.42
CA LYS A 144 6.56 -13.22 14.26
C LYS A 144 5.55 -13.82 13.28
N ASP A 145 4.26 -13.46 13.44
CA ASP A 145 3.15 -14.03 12.69
C ASP A 145 2.80 -13.18 11.46
N GLY A 146 3.24 -11.89 11.44
CA GLY A 146 3.12 -10.94 10.37
C GLY A 146 4.48 -10.56 9.75
N PRO A 147 4.66 -9.34 9.28
CA PRO A 147 3.76 -8.18 9.39
C PRO A 147 2.62 -8.12 8.35
N VAL A 148 2.51 -9.10 7.48
CA VAL A 148 1.56 -9.11 6.36
C VAL A 148 0.39 -10.03 6.69
N PHE A 149 -0.82 -9.46 6.62
CA PHE A 149 -2.08 -10.16 6.87
C PHE A 149 -3.10 -9.81 5.79
N THR A 150 -4.01 -10.72 5.50
CA THR A 150 -5.22 -10.38 4.74
C THR A 150 -6.22 -9.63 5.63
N LEU A 151 -7.10 -8.84 5.02
CA LEU A 151 -8.17 -8.20 5.76
C LEU A 151 -9.08 -9.25 6.43
N ALA A 152 -9.28 -10.41 5.81
CA ALA A 152 -10.02 -11.52 6.40
C ALA A 152 -9.41 -11.97 7.74
N GLN A 153 -8.10 -12.13 7.80
CA GLN A 153 -7.40 -12.46 9.05
C GLN A 153 -7.55 -11.35 10.10
N LEU A 154 -7.42 -10.08 9.68
CA LEU A 154 -7.52 -8.93 10.59
C LEU A 154 -8.92 -8.73 11.16
N THR A 155 -9.97 -9.08 10.42
CA THR A 155 -11.36 -8.99 10.93
C THR A 155 -11.69 -10.00 12.03
N GLU A 156 -10.92 -11.08 12.11
CA GLU A 156 -11.05 -12.07 13.19
C GLU A 156 -10.28 -11.67 14.46
N MET A 157 -9.41 -10.64 14.38
CA MET A 157 -8.59 -10.14 15.47
C MET A 157 -9.23 -8.91 16.14
N PRO A 158 -8.87 -8.60 17.41
CA PRO A 158 -9.24 -7.34 18.04
C PRO A 158 -8.78 -6.14 17.18
N GLN A 159 -9.64 -5.12 17.08
CA GLN A 159 -9.31 -3.91 16.29
C GLN A 159 -8.36 -2.99 17.06
N GLU A 160 -7.12 -3.42 17.21
CA GLU A 160 -6.05 -2.71 17.94
C GLU A 160 -4.94 -2.17 17.00
N TYR A 161 -5.17 -2.19 15.68
CA TYR A 161 -4.19 -1.80 14.65
C TYR A 161 -4.65 -0.58 13.85
#